data_bd98b0148d7bb9b66df139a30eee8bcd
#
_entry.id   bd98b0148d7bb9b66df139a30eee8bcd
#
_cell.length_a   1.000
_cell.length_b   1.000
_cell.length_c   1.000
_cell.angle_alpha   90.00
_cell.angle_beta   90.00
_cell.angle_gamma   90.00
#
_symmetry.space_group_name_H-M   'P 1'
#
loop_
_entity.id
_entity.type
_entity.pdbx_description
1 polymer ?
#
loop_
_entity_poly.entity_id
_entity_poly.type
_entity_poly.pdbx_seq_one_letter_code
_entity_poly.pdbx_strand_id
1 'polypeptide(L)'
;MEIIKKTDGLTSADLYALTKGNDVRKMADAKGEVLEIKKFVLYNDEDVNGNPMTVLAVETVNGAKYATNSKTFTRNFSDIVSIYEAGNEALPSRFIVGSGKSKSNREYLTCDIAS
;
A
#
# COMPACT_ATOMS: atom_id res chain seq x y z
N MET A 1 14.12 3.23 7.92
CA MET A 1 13.00 2.40 7.42
C MET A 1 12.81 1.19 8.33
N GLU A 2 11.60 0.95 8.76
CA GLU A 2 11.25 -0.21 9.56
C GLU A 2 10.13 -0.97 8.86
N ILE A 3 10.39 -2.21 8.44
CA ILE A 3 9.39 -3.01 7.73
C ILE A 3 8.39 -3.57 8.74
N ILE A 4 7.10 -3.32 8.49
CA ILE A 4 5.99 -3.86 9.29
C ILE A 4 5.56 -5.20 8.70
N LYS A 5 5.36 -5.24 7.37
CA LYS A 5 4.89 -6.42 6.65
C LYS A 5 5.34 -6.35 5.20
N LYS A 6 5.64 -7.49 4.61
CA LYS A 6 6.02 -7.57 3.20
C LYS A 6 5.68 -8.92 2.61
N THR A 7 5.61 -8.99 1.28
CA THR A 7 5.54 -10.26 0.57
C THR A 7 6.79 -11.10 0.86
N ASP A 8 6.62 -12.38 1.03
CA ASP A 8 7.75 -13.29 1.25
C ASP A 8 8.65 -13.32 0.02
N GLY A 9 9.96 -13.47 0.26
CA GLY A 9 10.93 -13.67 -0.80
C GLY A 9 11.40 -12.39 -1.50
N LEU A 10 11.05 -11.20 -1.01
CA LEU A 10 11.56 -9.96 -1.58
C LEU A 10 13.05 -9.81 -1.28
N THR A 11 13.81 -9.54 -2.34
CA THR A 11 15.24 -9.23 -2.22
C THR A 11 15.43 -7.77 -1.84
N SER A 12 16.67 -7.41 -1.45
CA SER A 12 17.01 -6.01 -1.21
C SER A 12 16.81 -5.16 -2.47
N ALA A 13 17.08 -5.71 -3.65
CA ALA A 13 16.82 -5.02 -4.91
C ALA A 13 15.33 -4.75 -5.12
N ASP A 14 14.48 -5.73 -4.78
CA ASP A 14 13.02 -5.54 -4.84
C ASP A 14 12.57 -4.44 -3.91
N LEU A 15 13.05 -4.44 -2.67
CA LEU A 15 12.72 -3.42 -1.68
C LEU A 15 13.16 -2.04 -2.12
N TYR A 16 14.37 -1.94 -2.67
CA TYR A 16 14.87 -0.66 -3.20
C TYR A 16 13.96 -0.15 -4.33
N ALA A 17 13.62 -1.01 -5.28
CA ALA A 17 12.77 -0.62 -6.41
C ALA A 17 11.39 -0.15 -5.96
N LEU A 18 10.80 -0.82 -4.98
CA LEU A 18 9.48 -0.46 -4.45
C LEU A 18 9.48 0.84 -3.63
N THR A 19 10.55 1.10 -2.88
CA THR A 19 10.57 2.20 -1.92
C THR A 19 11.27 3.45 -2.42
N LYS A 20 12.30 3.30 -3.25
CA LYS A 20 13.14 4.40 -3.73
C LYS A 20 13.23 4.50 -5.25
N GLY A 21 12.56 3.60 -5.98
CA GLY A 21 12.57 3.62 -7.44
C GLY A 21 11.94 4.91 -7.97
N ASN A 22 12.44 5.39 -9.11
CA ASN A 22 11.94 6.63 -9.72
C ASN A 22 10.67 6.43 -10.54
N ASP A 23 10.23 5.19 -10.72
CA ASP A 23 9.01 4.84 -11.46
C ASP A 23 7.82 4.55 -10.54
N VAL A 24 7.98 4.76 -9.23
CA VAL A 24 6.89 4.56 -8.26
C VAL A 24 5.95 5.77 -8.33
N ARG A 25 4.68 5.50 -8.65
CA ARG A 25 3.64 6.51 -8.79
C ARG A 25 2.87 6.68 -7.49
N LYS A 26 2.15 7.78 -7.38
CA LYS A 26 1.24 8.00 -6.25
C LYS A 26 0.03 7.06 -6.39
N MET A 27 -0.35 6.41 -5.31
CA MET A 27 -1.54 5.55 -5.28
C MET A 27 -2.81 6.30 -5.71
N ALA A 28 -2.85 7.61 -5.43
CA ALA A 28 -3.97 8.47 -5.84
C ALA A 28 -4.17 8.50 -7.36
N ASP A 29 -3.12 8.23 -8.14
CA ASP A 29 -3.24 8.18 -9.61
C ASP A 29 -4.04 6.96 -10.08
N ALA A 30 -4.18 5.94 -9.23
CA ALA A 30 -4.95 4.73 -9.52
C ALA A 30 -6.36 4.78 -8.91
N LYS A 31 -6.81 5.94 -8.45
CA LYS A 31 -8.12 6.09 -7.81
C LYS A 31 -9.24 5.60 -8.74
N GLY A 32 -10.09 4.73 -8.20
CA GLY A 32 -11.17 4.09 -8.95
C GLY A 32 -10.78 2.80 -9.65
N GLU A 33 -9.51 2.43 -9.63
CA GLU A 33 -9.01 1.24 -10.31
C GLU A 33 -8.89 0.06 -9.37
N VAL A 34 -8.97 -1.14 -9.94
CA VAL A 34 -8.65 -2.40 -9.26
C VAL A 34 -7.20 -2.72 -9.57
N LEU A 35 -6.41 -2.91 -8.52
CA LEU A 35 -5.00 -3.30 -8.65
C LEU A 35 -4.86 -4.77 -8.28
N GLU A 36 -4.20 -5.54 -9.14
CA GLU A 36 -3.80 -6.91 -8.82
C GLU A 36 -2.35 -6.87 -8.35
N ILE A 37 -2.17 -7.06 -7.06
CA ILE A 37 -0.89 -6.86 -6.38
C ILE A 37 -0.06 -8.14 -6.45
N LYS A 38 1.18 -8.00 -6.94
CA LYS A 38 2.17 -9.08 -6.98
C LYS A 38 3.12 -9.01 -5.79
N LYS A 39 3.55 -7.80 -5.44
CA LYS A 39 4.50 -7.56 -4.35
C LYS A 39 4.07 -6.34 -3.57
N PHE A 40 4.31 -6.35 -2.26
CA PHE A 40 4.08 -5.16 -1.43
C PHE A 40 5.08 -5.11 -0.29
N VAL A 41 5.27 -3.90 0.23
CA VAL A 41 5.94 -3.65 1.50
C VAL A 41 5.21 -2.54 2.24
N LEU A 42 4.88 -2.82 3.50
CA LEU A 42 4.30 -1.84 4.44
C LEU A 42 5.39 -1.51 5.44
N TYR A 43 5.75 -0.24 5.57
CA TYR A 43 6.88 0.15 6.40
C TYR A 43 6.69 1.52 7.03
N ASN A 44 7.40 1.74 8.14
CA ASN A 44 7.50 3.04 8.78
C ASN A 44 8.76 3.76 8.29
N ASP A 45 8.64 5.05 8.08
CA ASP A 45 9.74 5.91 7.67
C ASP A 45 9.49 7.32 8.22
N GLU A 46 10.33 8.25 7.85
CA GLU A 46 10.19 9.66 8.20
C GLU A 46 10.05 10.48 6.93
N ASP A 47 9.24 11.53 7.01
CA ASP A 47 9.11 12.48 5.90
C ASP A 47 10.32 13.45 5.91
N VAL A 48 10.32 14.41 4.97
CA VAL A 48 11.42 15.37 4.82
C VAL A 48 11.63 16.25 6.06
N ASN A 49 10.62 16.36 6.90
CA ASN A 49 10.67 17.14 8.16
C ASN A 49 10.98 16.28 9.38
N GLY A 50 11.25 14.98 9.20
CA GLY A 50 11.51 14.07 10.29
C GLY A 50 10.27 13.54 11.00
N ASN A 51 9.07 13.80 10.49
CA ASN A 51 7.84 13.30 11.07
C ASN A 51 7.62 11.84 10.69
N PRO A 52 7.15 11.00 11.64
CA PRO A 52 6.90 9.59 11.32
C PRO A 52 5.76 9.44 10.34
N MET A 53 5.90 8.50 9.42
CA MET A 53 4.85 8.13 8.48
C MET A 53 4.88 6.63 8.23
N THR A 54 3.71 6.07 7.88
CA THR A 54 3.59 4.69 7.43
C THR A 54 3.31 4.71 5.93
N VAL A 55 4.07 3.92 5.19
CA VAL A 55 4.00 3.88 3.73
C VAL A 55 3.67 2.46 3.29
N LEU A 56 2.78 2.35 2.30
CA LEU A 56 2.55 1.12 1.57
C LEU A 56 3.03 1.31 0.13
N ALA A 57 3.92 0.45 -0.31
CA ALA A 57 4.37 0.40 -1.70
C ALA A 57 3.98 -0.94 -2.30
N VAL A 58 3.43 -0.92 -3.51
CA VAL A 58 2.96 -2.13 -4.20
C VAL A 58 3.49 -2.18 -5.62
N GLU A 59 3.67 -3.39 -6.13
CA GLU A 59 3.90 -3.65 -7.54
C GLU A 59 2.78 -4.56 -8.04
N THR A 60 2.14 -4.16 -9.13
CA THR A 60 1.07 -4.94 -9.74
C THR A 60 1.64 -6.02 -10.66
N VAL A 61 0.79 -6.97 -11.06
CA VAL A 61 1.20 -8.09 -11.92
C VAL A 61 1.69 -7.62 -13.29
N ASN A 62 1.27 -6.44 -13.73
CA ASN A 62 1.75 -5.85 -15.00
C ASN A 62 2.94 -4.91 -14.83
N GLY A 63 3.53 -4.86 -13.64
CA GLY A 63 4.78 -4.13 -13.39
C GLY A 63 4.61 -2.69 -12.94
N ALA A 64 3.38 -2.17 -12.85
CA ALA A 64 3.15 -0.81 -12.36
C ALA A 64 3.41 -0.76 -10.84
N LYS A 65 4.03 0.32 -10.38
CA LYS A 65 4.33 0.52 -8.95
C LYS A 65 3.63 1.75 -8.42
N TYR A 66 3.07 1.61 -7.22
CA TYR A 66 2.35 2.70 -6.54
C TYR A 66 2.73 2.72 -5.07
N ALA A 67 2.73 3.91 -4.48
CA ALA A 67 2.96 4.07 -3.05
C ALA A 67 2.01 5.12 -2.48
N THR A 68 1.70 4.97 -1.20
CA THR A 68 0.89 5.93 -0.47
C THR A 68 1.31 5.98 1.00
N ASN A 69 1.21 7.16 1.58
CA ASN A 69 1.31 7.36 3.03
C ASN A 69 -0.05 7.76 3.63
N SER A 70 -1.13 7.57 2.88
CA SER A 70 -2.48 7.84 3.38
C SER A 70 -2.76 6.98 4.62
N LYS A 71 -3.09 7.62 5.73
CA LYS A 71 -3.37 6.92 6.99
C LYS A 71 -4.56 5.97 6.86
N THR A 72 -5.60 6.39 6.16
CA THR A 72 -6.78 5.55 5.95
C THR A 72 -6.46 4.35 5.07
N PHE A 73 -5.77 4.57 3.94
CA PHE A 73 -5.42 3.48 3.04
C PHE A 73 -4.50 2.45 3.72
N THR A 74 -3.43 2.90 4.37
CA THR A 74 -2.49 2.01 5.04
C THR A 74 -3.15 1.23 6.18
N ARG A 75 -4.06 1.88 6.92
CA ARG A 75 -4.83 1.22 7.98
C ARG A 75 -5.76 0.15 7.40
N ASN A 76 -6.51 0.48 6.35
CA ASN A 76 -7.40 -0.48 5.69
C ASN A 76 -6.61 -1.71 5.22
N PHE A 77 -5.48 -1.49 4.57
CA PHE A 77 -4.63 -2.58 4.08
C PHE A 77 -4.10 -3.43 5.24
N SER A 78 -3.60 -2.79 6.28
CA SER A 78 -3.08 -3.47 7.47
C SER A 78 -4.16 -4.32 8.15
N ASP A 79 -5.38 -3.79 8.25
CA ASP A 79 -6.51 -4.52 8.83
C ASP A 79 -6.84 -5.77 8.00
N ILE A 80 -6.86 -5.65 6.68
CA ILE A 80 -7.10 -6.79 5.79
C ILE A 80 -6.03 -7.86 5.99
N VAL A 81 -4.76 -7.46 6.02
CA VAL A 81 -3.64 -8.40 6.24
C VAL A 81 -3.83 -9.13 7.57
N SER A 82 -4.12 -8.39 8.64
CA SER A 82 -4.29 -8.96 9.98
C SER A 82 -5.45 -9.96 10.05
N ILE A 83 -6.57 -9.63 9.40
CA ILE A 83 -7.74 -10.50 9.38
C ILE A 83 -7.45 -11.81 8.67
N TYR A 84 -6.79 -11.74 7.50
CA TYR A 84 -6.47 -12.95 6.73
C TYR A 84 -5.41 -13.80 7.42
N GLU A 85 -4.44 -13.18 8.09
CA GLU A 85 -3.47 -13.91 8.90
C GLU A 85 -4.15 -14.63 10.08
N ALA A 86 -5.05 -13.94 10.79
CA ALA A 86 -5.79 -14.51 11.90
C ALA A 86 -6.66 -15.70 11.45
N GLY A 87 -7.22 -15.61 10.25
CA GLY A 87 -8.00 -16.70 9.64
C GLY A 87 -7.14 -17.79 8.99
N ASN A 88 -5.82 -17.63 9.00
CA ASN A 88 -4.89 -18.57 8.37
C ASN A 88 -5.16 -18.76 6.88
N GLU A 89 -5.56 -17.68 6.21
CA GLU A 89 -5.88 -17.65 4.79
C GLU A 89 -4.88 -16.80 4.01
N ALA A 90 -4.69 -17.11 2.73
CA ALA A 90 -3.84 -16.32 1.85
C ALA A 90 -4.46 -14.93 1.63
N LEU A 91 -3.61 -13.90 1.61
CA LEU A 91 -4.04 -12.53 1.35
C LEU A 91 -4.63 -12.43 -0.06
N PRO A 92 -5.78 -11.77 -0.23
CA PRO A 92 -6.30 -11.51 -1.57
C PRO A 92 -5.30 -10.72 -2.42
N SER A 93 -5.32 -10.94 -3.72
CA SER A 93 -4.41 -10.23 -4.62
C SER A 93 -5.01 -8.97 -5.23
N ARG A 94 -6.34 -8.85 -5.25
CA ARG A 94 -7.03 -7.75 -5.93
C ARG A 94 -7.64 -6.79 -4.94
N PHE A 95 -7.27 -5.51 -5.09
CA PHE A 95 -7.74 -4.44 -4.22
C PHE A 95 -8.27 -3.29 -5.06
N ILE A 96 -9.30 -2.62 -4.57
CA ILE A 96 -9.81 -1.41 -5.21
C ILE A 96 -9.28 -0.19 -4.47
N VAL A 97 -8.78 0.79 -5.24
CA VAL A 97 -8.37 2.09 -4.73
C VAL A 97 -9.60 3.00 -4.77
N GLY A 98 -10.18 3.26 -3.62
CA GLY A 98 -11.32 4.13 -3.50
C GLY A 98 -10.96 5.47 -2.89
N SER A 99 -11.96 6.31 -2.71
CA SER A 99 -11.79 7.58 -2.05
C SER A 99 -13.06 7.98 -1.30
N GLY A 100 -12.90 8.84 -0.31
CA GLY A 100 -13.99 9.41 0.43
C GLY A 100 -13.67 10.86 0.79
N LYS A 101 -14.64 11.56 1.37
CA LYS A 101 -14.43 12.93 1.85
C LYS A 101 -14.75 13.01 3.33
N SER A 102 -13.87 13.67 4.08
CA SER A 102 -14.08 13.92 5.50
C SER A 102 -15.09 15.06 5.68
N LYS A 103 -15.49 15.27 6.94
CA LYS A 103 -16.38 16.38 7.32
C LYS A 103 -15.80 17.76 6.93
N SER A 104 -14.47 17.86 6.88
CA SER A 104 -13.79 19.09 6.45
C SER A 104 -13.60 19.16 4.93
N ASN A 105 -14.28 18.30 4.17
CA ASN A 105 -14.23 18.22 2.71
C ASN A 105 -12.85 17.84 2.15
N ARG A 106 -12.01 17.18 2.95
CA ARG A 106 -10.73 16.65 2.49
C ARG A 106 -10.93 15.26 1.89
N GLU A 107 -10.35 15.04 0.73
CA GLU A 107 -10.35 13.73 0.10
C GLU A 107 -9.32 12.82 0.77
N TYR A 108 -9.68 11.57 0.98
CA TYR A 108 -8.77 10.55 1.47
C TYR A 108 -8.94 9.27 0.65
N LEU A 109 -7.85 8.50 0.57
CA LEU A 109 -7.86 7.22 -0.14
C LEU A 109 -8.34 6.10 0.77
N THR A 110 -9.07 5.16 0.19
CA THR A 110 -9.52 3.94 0.88
C THR A 110 -9.03 2.72 0.12
N CYS A 111 -8.85 1.62 0.84
CA CYS A 111 -8.47 0.33 0.27
C CYS A 111 -9.53 -0.69 0.65
N ASP A 112 -10.02 -1.43 -0.34
CA ASP A 112 -10.95 -2.52 -0.11
C ASP A 112 -10.58 -3.71 -0.98
N ILE A 113 -11.11 -4.88 -0.63
CA ILE A 113 -10.92 -6.08 -1.43
C ILE A 113 -11.82 -6.00 -2.64
N ALA A 114 -11.27 -6.30 -3.82
CA ALA A 114 -12.05 -6.42 -5.05
C ALA A 114 -12.45 -7.88 -5.26
N SER A 115 -13.70 -8.08 -5.54
CA SER A 115 -14.23 -9.42 -5.82
C SER A 115 -14.12 -9.78 -7.29
#